data_e9acce1fb009457050d9bb85cfbbdc71
#
_entry.id   e9acce1fb009457050d9bb85cfbbdc71
#
_cell.length_a   1.000
_cell.length_b   1.000
_cell.length_c   1.000
_cell.angle_alpha   90.00
_cell.angle_beta   90.00
_cell.angle_gamma   90.00
#
_symmetry.space_group_name_H-M   'P 1'
#
loop_
_entity.id
_entity.type
_entity.pdbx_description
1 polymer ?
#
loop_
_entity_poly.entity_id
_entity_poly.type
_entity_poly.pdbx_seq_one_letter_code
_entity_poly.pdbx_strand_id
1 'polypeptide(L)'
;MGTGCSELAASKTEINAEQSVSESPIKPTDSPEPTDSPMVVENCSARTYSEAEEVIRGQIMEFNFGRFKKARAYASIQFREAVTLKDFRTIIEEDYSFLLESPEISFKTCIERQNAIYIQVALTVQKVTVLDYRLIRDEDGLGIDAALITARSVELNA
;
A
#
# COMPACT_ATOMS: atom_id res chain seq x y z
N MET A 1 30.21 53.24 -0.08
CA MET A 1 30.41 52.87 -0.13
C MET A 1 30.52 51.58 -0.31
N GLY A 2 30.64 50.80 -0.32
CA GLY A 2 30.72 49.58 -0.33
C GLY A 2 30.61 48.80 -1.32
N THR A 3 30.60 48.80 -1.96
CA THR A 3 30.35 48.34 -2.96
C THR A 3 31.06 47.33 -3.44
N GLY A 4 31.92 47.27 -3.55
CA GLY A 4 32.49 46.43 -4.24
C GLY A 4 32.40 45.11 -4.04
N CYS A 5 32.19 44.81 -3.20
CA CYS A 5 32.17 43.57 -2.93
C CYS A 5 31.68 42.72 -3.79
N SER A 6 30.89 42.98 -4.25
CA SER A 6 30.23 42.11 -4.86
C SER A 6 30.91 41.44 -5.77
N GLU A 7 31.51 41.95 -6.41
CA GLU A 7 31.95 41.34 -7.42
C GLU A 7 32.56 40.18 -7.13
N LEU A 8 33.06 40.14 -6.26
CA LEU A 8 33.64 39.09 -6.04
C LEU A 8 33.07 37.99 -6.32
N ALA A 9 32.19 37.94 -5.99
CA ALA A 9 31.58 36.82 -6.03
C ALA A 9 31.68 36.31 -7.26
N ALA A 10 31.56 36.93 -8.06
CA ALA A 10 31.48 36.44 -9.24
C ALA A 10 32.49 35.59 -9.47
N SER A 11 33.34 35.97 -9.23
CA SER A 11 34.28 35.28 -9.64
C SER A 11 34.21 34.00 -9.25
N LYS A 12 34.11 33.72 -8.51
CA LYS A 12 34.24 32.58 -8.16
C LYS A 12 33.57 31.68 -8.71
N THR A 13 32.92 31.85 -8.94
CA THR A 13 32.14 30.97 -9.32
C THR A 13 32.62 30.28 -10.33
N GLU A 14 33.01 30.69 -11.05
CA GLU A 14 33.32 30.03 -12.03
C GLU A 14 34.08 29.07 -11.76
N ILE A 15 34.60 29.26 -11.07
CA ILE A 15 35.37 28.42 -10.79
C ILE A 15 34.90 27.24 -10.76
N ASN A 16 34.34 27.05 -10.38
CA ASN A 16 33.94 25.89 -10.20
C ASN A 16 33.56 25.24 -11.18
N ALA A 17 33.23 25.66 -11.66
CA ALA A 17 32.69 25.06 -12.54
C ALA A 17 33.52 24.23 -13.13
N GLU A 18 34.28 24.51 -13.40
CA GLU A 18 34.96 23.78 -14.01
C GLU A 18 35.32 22.71 -13.51
N GLN A 19 35.41 22.74 -12.79
CA GLN A 19 35.78 21.74 -12.31
C GLN A 19 35.10 20.73 -12.54
N SER A 20 34.57 20.82 -12.52
CA SER A 20 33.86 19.83 -12.52
C SER A 20 33.94 19.10 -13.57
N VAL A 21 34.24 19.36 -14.14
CA VAL A 21 34.22 18.73 -15.12
C VAL A 21 34.76 17.65 -15.17
N SER A 22 35.28 17.70 -14.95
CA SER A 22 35.75 16.82 -15.03
C SER A 22 35.43 15.73 -14.82
N GLU A 23 35.31 15.62 -14.48
CA GLU A 23 35.16 14.62 -14.20
C GLU A 23 34.49 13.84 -14.67
N SER A 24 34.38 13.96 -14.80
CA SER A 24 33.74 13.34 -15.16
C SER A 24 33.67 12.31 -15.77
N PRO A 25 34.00 12.16 -16.08
CA PRO A 25 33.86 11.26 -16.74
C PRO A 25 33.92 10.10 -16.22
N ILE A 26 34.07 9.99 -15.82
CA ILE A 26 34.13 9.09 -15.31
C ILE A 26 33.37 8.27 -15.08
N LYS A 27 33.15 8.12 -14.92
CA LYS A 27 32.61 7.42 -14.62
C LYS A 27 31.69 6.84 -14.82
N PRO A 28 31.53 6.85 -15.16
CA PRO A 28 30.49 6.43 -15.44
C PRO A 28 30.33 5.22 -15.33
N THR A 29 30.63 4.89 -15.32
CA THR A 29 30.54 3.80 -15.30
C THR A 29 30.19 3.15 -14.39
N ASP A 30 30.36 3.20 -13.81
CA ASP A 30 30.01 2.55 -12.90
C ASP A 30 28.98 2.69 -12.44
N SER A 31 28.36 3.03 -12.89
CA SER A 31 27.32 3.14 -12.47
C SER A 31 26.77 2.16 -12.00
N PRO A 32 26.56 2.08 -11.23
CA PRO A 32 25.98 1.19 -10.69
C PRO A 32 24.80 1.07 -10.91
N GLU A 33 24.54 0.54 -11.37
CA GLU A 33 23.50 0.29 -11.55
C GLU A 33 22.78 0.12 -10.55
N PRO A 34 21.94 0.40 -10.58
CA PRO A 34 21.05 0.34 -9.68
C PRO A 34 20.95 -0.92 -9.29
N THR A 35 21.34 -1.17 -8.43
CA THR A 35 21.04 -2.18 -7.92
C THR A 35 19.73 -2.32 -7.78
N ASP A 36 19.11 -2.62 -8.66
CA ASP A 36 17.93 -3.11 -8.53
C ASP A 36 18.15 -4.42 -7.97
N SER A 37 18.32 -4.53 -6.84
CA SER A 37 18.07 -5.73 -6.16
C SER A 37 16.72 -6.13 -6.54
N PRO A 38 16.54 -7.22 -7.15
CA PRO A 38 15.23 -7.67 -7.44
C PRO A 38 14.54 -7.76 -6.12
N MET A 39 13.49 -7.07 -6.01
CA MET A 39 12.66 -7.22 -4.86
C MET A 39 12.28 -8.65 -4.85
N VAL A 40 12.77 -9.34 -3.89
CA VAL A 40 12.40 -10.72 -3.73
C VAL A 40 10.95 -10.71 -3.35
N VAL A 41 10.15 -11.09 -4.30
CA VAL A 41 8.73 -11.21 -4.06
C VAL A 41 8.57 -12.63 -3.60
N GLU A 42 8.33 -12.81 -2.34
CA GLU A 42 8.15 -14.13 -1.81
C GLU A 42 6.69 -14.38 -1.54
N ASN A 43 6.26 -15.57 -1.84
CA ASN A 43 4.92 -15.99 -1.45
C ASN A 43 4.86 -16.01 0.08
N CYS A 44 3.71 -15.70 0.63
CA CYS A 44 3.55 -15.73 2.07
C CYS A 44 3.81 -17.12 2.62
N SER A 45 4.40 -17.18 3.81
CA SER A 45 4.48 -18.44 4.54
C SER A 45 3.06 -18.88 4.91
N ALA A 46 2.88 -20.16 5.19
CA ALA A 46 1.58 -20.68 5.60
C ALA A 46 1.04 -19.94 6.83
N ARG A 47 1.93 -19.56 7.74
CA ARG A 47 1.54 -18.82 8.94
C ARG A 47 1.06 -17.42 8.59
N THR A 48 1.82 -16.68 7.79
CA THR A 48 1.47 -15.34 7.36
C THR A 48 0.15 -15.34 6.61
N TYR A 49 -0.03 -16.31 5.73
CA TYR A 49 -1.27 -16.47 4.97
C TYR A 49 -2.46 -16.66 5.91
N SER A 50 -2.32 -17.56 6.88
CA SER A 50 -3.39 -17.84 7.85
C SER A 50 -3.73 -16.62 8.70
N GLU A 51 -2.72 -15.88 9.15
CA GLU A 51 -2.94 -14.66 9.92
C GLU A 51 -3.68 -13.60 9.09
N ALA A 52 -3.29 -13.42 7.84
CA ALA A 52 -3.94 -12.46 6.97
C ALA A 52 -5.39 -12.86 6.69
N GLU A 53 -5.62 -14.14 6.45
CA GLU A 53 -6.96 -14.67 6.22
C GLU A 53 -7.85 -14.43 7.44
N GLU A 54 -7.33 -14.68 8.63
CA GLU A 54 -8.08 -14.49 9.86
C GLU A 54 -8.47 -13.03 10.07
N VAL A 55 -7.57 -12.10 9.82
CA VAL A 55 -7.82 -10.67 9.97
C VAL A 55 -8.90 -10.20 8.98
N ILE A 56 -8.80 -10.61 7.73
CA ILE A 56 -9.76 -10.20 6.71
C ILE A 56 -11.14 -10.81 6.96
N ARG A 57 -11.19 -12.10 7.30
CA ARG A 57 -12.47 -12.75 7.61
C ARG A 57 -13.11 -12.11 8.84
N GLY A 58 -12.30 -11.79 9.85
CA GLY A 58 -12.79 -11.13 11.07
C GLY A 58 -13.43 -9.79 10.75
N GLN A 59 -12.79 -8.98 9.93
CA GLN A 59 -13.34 -7.68 9.55
C GLN A 59 -14.66 -7.83 8.78
N ILE A 60 -14.69 -8.73 7.81
CA ILE A 60 -15.89 -8.95 6.99
C ILE A 60 -17.05 -9.46 7.86
N MET A 61 -16.75 -10.33 8.81
CA MET A 61 -17.77 -10.81 9.74
C MET A 61 -18.38 -9.66 10.54
N GLU A 62 -17.56 -8.72 11.01
CA GLU A 62 -18.06 -7.57 11.75
C GLU A 62 -18.93 -6.66 10.87
N PHE A 63 -18.59 -6.51 9.58
CA PHE A 63 -19.42 -5.79 8.63
C PHE A 63 -20.80 -6.45 8.49
N ASN A 64 -20.83 -7.79 8.40
CA ASN A 64 -22.07 -8.51 8.22
C ASN A 64 -23.01 -8.34 9.42
N PHE A 65 -22.47 -8.04 10.59
CA PHE A 65 -23.26 -7.75 11.77
C PHE A 65 -23.50 -6.25 11.96
N GLY A 66 -23.07 -5.41 11.02
CA GLY A 66 -23.23 -3.95 11.13
C GLY A 66 -22.38 -3.32 12.21
N ARG A 67 -21.33 -4.00 12.65
CA ARG A 67 -20.49 -3.52 13.76
C ARG A 67 -19.27 -2.77 13.25
N PHE A 68 -19.48 -1.62 12.65
CA PHE A 68 -18.41 -0.83 12.01
C PHE A 68 -17.25 -0.47 12.94
N LYS A 69 -17.54 -0.21 14.21
CA LYS A 69 -16.47 0.11 15.15
C LYS A 69 -15.55 -1.10 15.35
N LYS A 70 -16.12 -2.28 15.43
CA LYS A 70 -15.32 -3.51 15.57
C LYS A 70 -14.61 -3.85 14.29
N ALA A 71 -15.27 -3.67 13.16
CA ALA A 71 -14.64 -3.91 11.86
C ALA A 71 -13.42 -2.99 11.66
N ARG A 72 -13.55 -1.73 12.09
CA ARG A 72 -12.45 -0.77 11.98
C ARG A 72 -11.25 -1.17 12.85
N ALA A 73 -11.49 -1.90 13.93
CA ALA A 73 -10.40 -2.35 14.79
C ALA A 73 -9.44 -3.33 14.10
N TYR A 74 -9.87 -3.95 13.00
CA TYR A 74 -9.00 -4.82 12.21
C TYR A 74 -8.08 -4.03 11.27
N ALA A 75 -8.26 -2.72 11.15
CA ALA A 75 -7.41 -1.87 10.34
C ALA A 75 -6.12 -1.53 11.07
N SER A 76 -5.09 -1.18 10.32
CA SER A 76 -3.81 -0.76 10.90
C SER A 76 -3.97 0.50 11.74
N ILE A 77 -3.03 0.74 12.63
CA ILE A 77 -3.01 1.97 13.43
C ILE A 77 -2.99 3.17 12.51
N GLN A 78 -2.14 3.13 11.49
CA GLN A 78 -2.00 4.24 10.55
C GLN A 78 -3.33 4.55 9.84
N PHE A 79 -4.04 3.52 9.42
CA PHE A 79 -5.35 3.70 8.79
C PHE A 79 -6.34 4.33 9.77
N ARG A 80 -6.37 3.84 11.01
CA ARG A 80 -7.31 4.34 12.02
C ARG A 80 -7.03 5.79 12.42
N GLU A 81 -5.78 6.22 12.33
CA GLU A 81 -5.43 7.62 12.60
C GLU A 81 -5.85 8.53 11.45
N ALA A 82 -5.83 8.03 10.22
CA ALA A 82 -6.15 8.81 9.05
C ALA A 82 -7.64 8.84 8.74
N VAL A 83 -8.39 7.81 9.12
CA VAL A 83 -9.80 7.65 8.73
C VAL A 83 -10.67 7.53 9.98
N THR A 84 -11.59 8.46 10.15
CA THR A 84 -12.49 8.44 11.31
C THR A 84 -13.49 7.29 11.17
N LEU A 85 -14.15 6.94 12.27
CA LEU A 85 -15.19 5.90 12.23
C LEU A 85 -16.33 6.29 11.28
N LYS A 86 -16.67 7.58 11.25
CA LYS A 86 -17.74 8.07 10.39
C LYS A 86 -17.36 7.92 8.93
N ASP A 87 -16.15 8.35 8.58
CA ASP A 87 -15.68 8.25 7.20
C ASP A 87 -15.52 6.79 6.78
N PHE A 88 -14.99 5.95 7.66
CA PHE A 88 -14.88 4.53 7.41
C PHE A 88 -16.23 3.91 7.07
N ARG A 89 -17.25 4.25 7.86
CA ARG A 89 -18.59 3.73 7.61
C ARG A 89 -19.11 4.21 6.24
N THR A 90 -18.93 5.49 5.93
CA THR A 90 -19.36 6.04 4.65
C THR A 90 -18.69 5.34 3.49
N ILE A 91 -17.37 5.13 3.57
CA ILE A 91 -16.62 4.43 2.53
C ILE A 91 -17.19 3.02 2.31
N ILE A 92 -17.45 2.30 3.39
CA ILE A 92 -17.95 0.93 3.26
C ILE A 92 -19.37 0.93 2.69
N GLU A 93 -20.23 1.80 3.13
CA GLU A 93 -21.62 1.85 2.67
C GLU A 93 -21.73 2.31 1.21
N GLU A 94 -20.87 3.21 0.77
CA GLU A 94 -20.95 3.74 -0.58
C GLU A 94 -20.11 2.97 -1.60
N ASP A 95 -18.89 2.64 -1.25
CA ASP A 95 -17.96 2.05 -2.24
C ASP A 95 -17.76 0.54 -2.10
N TYR A 96 -17.99 -0.01 -0.91
CA TYR A 96 -17.74 -1.41 -0.61
C TYR A 96 -18.97 -2.11 -0.02
N SER A 97 -20.16 -1.69 -0.42
CA SER A 97 -21.41 -2.21 0.15
C SER A 97 -21.56 -3.73 0.05
N PHE A 98 -20.93 -4.35 -0.93
CA PHE A 98 -20.95 -5.81 -1.07
C PHE A 98 -20.32 -6.53 0.13
N LEU A 99 -19.48 -5.85 0.92
CA LEU A 99 -18.93 -6.43 2.15
C LEU A 99 -19.99 -6.61 3.23
N LEU A 100 -21.10 -5.89 3.12
CA LEU A 100 -22.20 -5.94 4.09
C LEU A 100 -23.21 -7.06 3.77
N GLU A 101 -23.02 -7.72 2.64
CA GLU A 101 -23.99 -8.66 2.13
C GLU A 101 -23.58 -10.12 2.33
N SER A 102 -22.74 -10.39 3.29
CA SER A 102 -22.26 -11.76 3.60
C SER A 102 -21.65 -12.46 2.40
N PRO A 103 -20.64 -11.86 1.77
CA PRO A 103 -20.06 -12.46 0.57
C PRO A 103 -19.37 -13.79 0.86
N GLU A 104 -19.38 -14.65 -0.15
CA GLU A 104 -18.53 -15.83 -0.10
C GLU A 104 -17.11 -15.37 -0.34
N ILE A 105 -16.17 -15.83 0.45
CA ILE A 105 -14.79 -15.35 0.44
C ILE A 105 -13.86 -16.42 -0.10
N SER A 106 -13.07 -16.06 -1.11
CA SER A 106 -12.07 -16.97 -1.67
C SER A 106 -10.73 -16.23 -1.72
N PHE A 107 -9.76 -16.72 -0.97
CA PHE A 107 -8.41 -16.15 -0.95
C PHE A 107 -7.61 -16.69 -2.13
N LYS A 108 -6.85 -15.82 -2.78
CA LYS A 108 -6.09 -16.16 -3.97
C LYS A 108 -4.59 -16.06 -3.66
N THR A 109 -3.90 -15.15 -4.30
CA THR A 109 -2.45 -15.02 -4.13
C THR A 109 -2.12 -14.23 -2.87
N CYS A 110 -1.03 -14.56 -2.24
CA CYS A 110 -0.51 -13.84 -1.09
C CYS A 110 0.98 -13.64 -1.28
N ILE A 111 1.42 -12.40 -1.18
CA ILE A 111 2.79 -12.02 -1.40
C ILE A 111 3.26 -11.19 -0.22
N GLU A 112 4.44 -11.53 0.31
CA GLU A 112 5.04 -10.77 1.39
C GLU A 112 6.15 -9.93 0.79
N ARG A 113 6.15 -8.62 1.07
CA ARG A 113 7.14 -7.73 0.53
C ARG A 113 7.46 -6.68 1.58
N GLN A 114 8.72 -6.66 2.01
CA GLN A 114 9.16 -5.76 3.09
C GLN A 114 8.29 -5.99 4.33
N ASN A 115 7.61 -4.99 4.79
CA ASN A 115 6.77 -5.11 5.98
C ASN A 115 5.29 -5.20 5.65
N ALA A 116 4.96 -5.44 4.40
CA ALA A 116 3.58 -5.48 3.96
C ALA A 116 3.23 -6.84 3.36
N ILE A 117 1.99 -7.24 3.58
CA ILE A 117 1.43 -8.44 3.01
C ILE A 117 0.38 -8.00 2.01
N TYR A 118 0.46 -8.53 0.81
CA TYR A 118 -0.52 -8.26 -0.24
C TYR A 118 -1.26 -9.55 -0.52
N ILE A 119 -2.56 -9.55 -0.32
CA ILE A 119 -3.35 -10.74 -0.53
C ILE A 119 -4.57 -10.41 -1.37
N GLN A 120 -4.78 -11.20 -2.40
CA GLN A 120 -5.90 -11.02 -3.29
C GLN A 120 -7.06 -11.88 -2.83
N VAL A 121 -8.24 -11.31 -2.79
CA VAL A 121 -9.44 -11.96 -2.29
C VAL A 121 -10.58 -11.76 -3.28
N ALA A 122 -11.24 -12.83 -3.65
CA ALA A 122 -12.44 -12.77 -4.46
C ALA A 122 -13.66 -12.88 -3.54
N LEU A 123 -14.57 -11.94 -3.66
CA LEU A 123 -15.77 -11.87 -2.86
C LEU A 123 -16.98 -12.03 -3.78
N THR A 124 -17.84 -12.98 -3.50
CA THR A 124 -18.99 -13.27 -4.33
C THR A 124 -20.28 -13.06 -3.56
N VAL A 125 -21.13 -12.17 -4.09
CA VAL A 125 -22.50 -12.01 -3.62
C VAL A 125 -23.39 -12.47 -4.76
N GLN A 126 -23.58 -11.65 -5.77
CA GLN A 126 -24.25 -12.05 -7.01
C GLN A 126 -23.26 -12.07 -8.15
N LYS A 127 -22.20 -11.32 -8.00
CA LYS A 127 -21.11 -11.25 -8.96
C LYS A 127 -19.81 -11.25 -8.17
N VAL A 128 -18.73 -11.55 -8.83
CA VAL A 128 -17.42 -11.61 -8.18
C VAL A 128 -16.78 -10.24 -8.20
N THR A 129 -16.32 -9.80 -7.04
CA THR A 129 -15.51 -8.60 -6.89
C THR A 129 -14.16 -9.03 -6.33
N VAL A 130 -13.08 -8.62 -6.97
CA VAL A 130 -11.73 -8.96 -6.53
C VAL A 130 -11.11 -7.75 -5.85
N LEU A 131 -10.59 -7.98 -4.66
CA LEU A 131 -9.91 -6.97 -3.88
C LEU A 131 -8.46 -7.36 -3.66
N ASP A 132 -7.59 -6.39 -3.74
CA ASP A 132 -6.22 -6.54 -3.30
C ASP A 132 -6.11 -5.85 -1.95
N TYR A 133 -5.87 -6.63 -0.91
CA TYR A 133 -5.66 -6.12 0.44
C TYR A 133 -4.18 -5.92 0.69
N ARG A 134 -3.87 -4.84 1.38
CA ARG A 134 -2.53 -4.60 1.90
C ARG A 134 -2.64 -4.60 3.41
N LEU A 135 -1.88 -5.46 4.06
CA LEU A 135 -1.82 -5.53 5.51
C LEU A 135 -0.42 -5.18 5.97
N ILE A 136 -0.31 -4.56 7.12
CA ILE A 136 0.98 -4.23 7.72
C ILE A 136 0.99 -4.69 9.17
N ARG A 137 2.18 -4.96 9.70
CA ARG A 137 2.34 -5.27 11.12
C ARG A 137 2.67 -4.00 11.84
N ASP A 138 1.94 -3.72 12.87
CA ASP A 138 2.19 -2.59 13.76
C ASP A 138 2.14 -3.09 15.22
N GLU A 139 2.06 -2.19 16.17
CA GLU A 139 2.08 -2.54 17.59
C GLU A 139 0.88 -3.39 17.99
N ASP A 140 -0.23 -3.27 17.29
CA ASP A 140 -1.44 -4.03 17.59
C ASP A 140 -1.46 -5.38 16.85
N GLY A 141 -0.44 -5.67 16.06
CA GLY A 141 -0.38 -6.88 15.26
C GLY A 141 -0.61 -6.61 13.79
N LEU A 142 -1.16 -7.57 13.09
CA LEU A 142 -1.41 -7.44 11.66
C LEU A 142 -2.71 -6.70 11.43
N GLY A 143 -2.65 -5.59 10.70
CA GLY A 143 -3.82 -4.76 10.44
C GLY A 143 -3.99 -4.44 8.95
N ILE A 144 -5.24 -4.26 8.54
CA ILE A 144 -5.57 -3.91 7.16
C ILE A 144 -5.27 -2.43 6.95
N ASP A 145 -4.38 -2.14 6.02
CA ASP A 145 -3.94 -0.79 5.72
C ASP A 145 -4.61 -0.22 4.47
N ALA A 146 -4.99 -1.07 3.54
CA ALA A 146 -5.70 -0.67 2.33
C ALA A 146 -6.41 -1.86 1.71
N ALA A 147 -7.44 -1.58 0.96
CA ALA A 147 -8.13 -2.57 0.14
C ALA A 147 -8.56 -1.85 -1.15
N LEU A 148 -8.20 -2.43 -2.29
CA LEU A 148 -8.51 -1.85 -3.58
C LEU A 148 -9.30 -2.83 -4.42
N ILE A 149 -10.36 -2.36 -5.03
CA ILE A 149 -11.11 -3.18 -5.98
C ILE A 149 -10.32 -3.22 -7.27
N THR A 150 -9.88 -4.41 -7.67
CA THR A 150 -9.06 -4.58 -8.87
C THR A 150 -9.82 -5.21 -10.03
N ALA A 151 -10.93 -5.89 -9.75
CA ALA A 151 -11.76 -6.44 -10.81
C ALA A 151 -13.19 -6.65 -10.32
N ARG A 152 -14.13 -6.52 -11.25
CA ARG A 152 -15.53 -6.86 -11.01
C ARG A 152 -15.99 -7.65 -12.22
N SER A 153 -16.58 -8.82 -11.99
CA SER A 153 -17.12 -9.56 -13.10
C SER A 153 -18.44 -8.91 -13.53
N VAL A 154 -18.64 -8.88 -14.81
CA VAL A 154 -19.87 -8.38 -15.37
C VAL A 154 -20.84 -9.54 -15.27
N GLU A 155 -22.05 -9.24 -14.84
CA GLU A 155 -23.06 -10.25 -14.89
C GLU A 155 -23.26 -10.64 -16.33
N LEU A 156 -23.08 -11.90 -16.58
CA LEU A 156 -23.49 -12.43 -17.88
C LEU A 156 -24.97 -12.66 -17.75
N ASN A 157 -25.72 -11.74 -18.25
CA ASN A 157 -27.12 -11.99 -18.37
C ASN A 157 -27.27 -13.02 -19.45
N ALA A 158 -27.46 -14.18 -19.02
CA ALA A 158 -27.76 -15.25 -19.95
C ALA A 158 -29.23 -15.20 -20.35
#